data_41ed87c1e91ea52306655dfe5e542e9c
#
_entry.id   41ed87c1e91ea52306655dfe5e542e9c
#
_cell.length_a   1.000
_cell.length_b   1.000
_cell.length_c   1.000
_cell.angle_alpha   90.00
_cell.angle_beta   90.00
_cell.angle_gamma   90.00
#
_symmetry.space_group_name_H-M   'P 1'
#
loop_
_entity.id
_entity.type
_entity.pdbx_description
1 polymer ?
#
loop_
_entity_poly.entity_id
_entity_poly.type
_entity_poly.pdbx_seq_one_letter_code
_entity_poly.pdbx_strand_id
1 'polypeptide(L)'
;MGETPTPPQGRPRGDPLLAIAVPLAPIVLERRYRLLVDALWRLGRSRPGQWALAAGSGAVVVLLALLAARHFASTSWPLASGDPGLLVAAGLLLLVAQALKAYGWGRLFVPEERPKVLALAAGNGGAALVGLVLPGRFDDAMRVAVVRRYPGCPAGVRVLCLSLVMLGLIDAVALAPLAFVAALFPGAGLGVRAALALVALGGVAAAVVIVALPRLVASRRALRFRLGRWLSPRTTSRRIALQAWALVSACWLVRALAVFVLLGTLGIGFSFTLALLFLCAGAAAAALPVGLAGAATQVGVGGAALIASGVGASQALSVAVSVAALGVLSGGAILLFAVVWRTGLSLTERA
;
A
#
# COMPACT_ATOMS: atom_id res chain seq x y z
N MET A 1 -78.41 10.26 -7.34
CA MET A 1 -77.62 10.12 -6.10
C MET A 1 -76.19 10.25 -6.50
N GLY A 2 -75.61 11.43 -6.32
CA GLY A 2 -74.27 11.74 -6.72
C GLY A 2 -73.34 11.68 -5.50
N GLU A 3 -72.32 10.90 -5.60
CA GLU A 3 -71.23 10.88 -4.60
C GLU A 3 -70.20 11.98 -4.92
N THR A 4 -70.01 12.88 -3.97
CA THR A 4 -69.00 13.93 -4.01
C THR A 4 -67.63 13.35 -3.65
N PRO A 5 -66.55 13.63 -4.39
CA PRO A 5 -65.20 13.17 -4.04
C PRO A 5 -64.61 14.03 -2.90
N THR A 6 -64.08 13.34 -1.89
CA THR A 6 -63.36 13.89 -0.75
C THR A 6 -61.99 14.46 -1.19
N PRO A 7 -61.56 15.63 -0.73
CA PRO A 7 -60.25 16.20 -1.05
C PRO A 7 -59.09 15.48 -0.32
N PRO A 8 -57.92 15.40 -0.92
CA PRO A 8 -56.76 14.70 -0.32
C PRO A 8 -56.19 15.49 0.87
N GLN A 9 -56.01 14.78 1.97
CA GLN A 9 -55.40 15.26 3.23
C GLN A 9 -53.96 15.72 3.00
N GLY A 10 -53.64 16.85 3.62
CA GLY A 10 -52.40 17.59 3.46
C GLY A 10 -51.15 16.80 3.86
N ARG A 11 -50.12 16.94 3.04
CA ARG A 11 -48.74 16.56 3.37
C ARG A 11 -48.22 17.43 4.51
N PRO A 12 -47.47 16.86 5.49
CA PRO A 12 -46.85 17.69 6.51
C PRO A 12 -45.79 18.61 5.84
N ARG A 13 -45.91 19.89 6.10
CA ARG A 13 -44.90 20.91 5.77
C ARG A 13 -43.62 20.59 6.53
N GLY A 14 -42.63 20.02 5.84
CA GLY A 14 -41.27 19.94 6.33
C GLY A 14 -40.69 21.33 6.53
N ASP A 15 -40.14 21.60 7.70
CA ASP A 15 -39.50 22.84 8.09
C ASP A 15 -38.38 23.21 7.09
N PRO A 16 -38.46 24.40 6.43
CA PRO A 16 -37.46 24.84 5.46
C PRO A 16 -36.11 25.18 6.08
N LEU A 17 -35.99 25.22 7.43
CA LEU A 17 -34.74 25.55 8.13
C LEU A 17 -33.79 24.36 8.31
N LEU A 18 -34.21 23.11 8.13
CA LEU A 18 -33.33 21.92 8.19
C LEU A 18 -32.68 21.58 6.85
N ALA A 19 -33.08 22.20 5.75
CA ALA A 19 -32.54 21.92 4.41
C ALA A 19 -31.29 22.72 4.05
N ILE A 20 -30.84 23.67 4.89
CA ILE A 20 -29.72 24.58 4.55
C ILE A 20 -28.38 24.21 5.23
N ALA A 21 -28.35 23.23 6.11
CA ALA A 21 -27.15 22.92 6.95
C ALA A 21 -26.27 21.77 6.47
N VAL A 22 -26.37 21.24 5.23
CA VAL A 22 -25.53 20.17 4.69
C VAL A 22 -25.25 20.41 3.21
N PRO A 23 -24.04 20.37 2.73
CA PRO A 23 -22.69 20.73 3.20
C PRO A 23 -21.92 21.51 2.11
N LEU A 24 -21.57 22.73 2.36
CA LEU A 24 -20.60 23.46 1.51
C LEU A 24 -19.13 22.97 1.74
N ALA A 25 -18.86 22.33 2.86
CA ALA A 25 -17.52 21.86 3.21
C ALA A 25 -16.91 20.84 2.23
N PRO A 26 -17.59 19.80 1.76
CA PRO A 26 -17.00 18.86 0.81
C PRO A 26 -16.74 19.46 -0.57
N ILE A 27 -17.56 20.40 -1.02
CA ILE A 27 -17.42 21.06 -2.33
C ILE A 27 -16.18 21.96 -2.36
N VAL A 28 -15.92 22.68 -1.27
CA VAL A 28 -14.76 23.59 -1.15
C VAL A 28 -13.46 22.80 -1.04
N LEU A 29 -13.47 21.69 -0.28
CA LEU A 29 -12.32 20.76 -0.18
C LEU A 29 -12.03 20.09 -1.53
N GLU A 30 -13.06 19.65 -2.24
CA GLU A 30 -12.93 19.02 -3.55
C GLU A 30 -12.40 20.02 -4.61
N ARG A 31 -12.84 21.27 -4.57
CA ARG A 31 -12.37 22.31 -5.48
C ARG A 31 -10.91 22.68 -5.20
N ARG A 32 -10.50 22.82 -3.93
CA ARG A 32 -9.10 23.05 -3.54
C ARG A 32 -8.21 21.87 -3.89
N TYR A 33 -8.68 20.65 -3.68
CA TYR A 33 -7.97 19.44 -4.06
C TYR A 33 -7.77 19.33 -5.57
N ARG A 34 -8.80 19.62 -6.37
CA ARG A 34 -8.71 19.67 -7.84
C ARG A 34 -7.72 20.74 -8.31
N LEU A 35 -7.76 21.94 -7.73
CA LEU A 35 -6.83 23.01 -8.08
C LEU A 35 -5.37 22.65 -7.73
N LEU A 36 -5.12 21.99 -6.60
CA LEU A 36 -3.81 21.48 -6.22
C LEU A 36 -3.35 20.37 -7.16
N VAL A 37 -4.21 19.43 -7.46
CA VAL A 37 -3.91 18.34 -8.42
C VAL A 37 -3.63 18.91 -9.80
N ASP A 38 -4.43 19.85 -10.30
CA ASP A 38 -4.22 20.50 -11.59
C ASP A 38 -2.96 21.38 -11.61
N ALA A 39 -2.61 22.03 -10.50
CA ALA A 39 -1.37 22.78 -10.37
C ALA A 39 -0.15 21.84 -10.38
N LEU A 40 -0.20 20.74 -9.64
CA LEU A 40 0.83 19.70 -9.62
C LEU A 40 0.98 19.02 -10.99
N TRP A 41 -0.15 18.78 -11.70
CA TRP A 41 -0.13 18.25 -13.05
C TRP A 41 0.47 19.22 -14.07
N ARG A 42 0.19 20.52 -13.93
CA ARG A 42 0.80 21.58 -14.79
C ARG A 42 2.29 21.75 -14.48
N LEU A 43 2.69 21.75 -13.21
CA LEU A 43 4.09 21.73 -12.78
C LEU A 43 4.83 20.50 -13.31
N GLY A 44 4.22 19.32 -13.23
CA GLY A 44 4.82 18.07 -13.74
C GLY A 44 4.91 17.99 -15.27
N ARG A 45 4.20 18.84 -16.02
CA ARG A 45 4.28 18.92 -17.50
C ARG A 45 5.32 19.91 -18.01
N SER A 46 5.66 20.93 -17.26
CA SER A 46 6.71 21.87 -17.65
C SER A 46 8.09 21.27 -17.36
N ARG A 47 9.05 21.38 -18.31
CA ARG A 47 10.43 20.95 -18.09
C ARG A 47 11.04 21.52 -16.80
N PRO A 48 10.94 22.84 -16.50
CA PRO A 48 11.46 23.39 -15.24
C PRO A 48 10.73 22.84 -14.00
N GLY A 49 9.40 22.59 -14.07
CA GLY A 49 8.66 21.99 -12.97
C GLY A 49 9.04 20.54 -12.68
N GLN A 50 9.37 19.75 -13.70
CA GLN A 50 9.90 18.39 -13.53
C GLN A 50 11.26 18.39 -12.84
N TRP A 51 12.14 19.31 -13.21
CA TRP A 51 13.45 19.48 -12.56
C TRP A 51 13.30 19.99 -11.13
N ALA A 52 12.41 20.94 -10.87
CA ALA A 52 12.14 21.46 -9.53
C ALA A 52 11.55 20.36 -8.61
N LEU A 53 10.61 19.54 -9.09
CA LEU A 53 10.07 18.40 -8.36
C LEU A 53 11.14 17.31 -8.11
N ALA A 54 11.96 17.01 -9.11
CA ALA A 54 13.05 16.04 -8.96
C ALA A 54 14.14 16.54 -8.01
N ALA A 55 14.54 17.79 -8.11
CA ALA A 55 15.51 18.40 -7.20
C ALA A 55 14.96 18.56 -5.78
N GLY A 56 13.72 19.01 -5.63
CA GLY A 56 13.06 19.16 -4.33
C GLY A 56 12.86 17.82 -3.63
N SER A 57 12.40 16.78 -4.34
CA SER A 57 12.28 15.44 -3.78
C SER A 57 13.64 14.84 -3.44
N GLY A 58 14.64 15.03 -4.29
CA GLY A 58 16.02 14.62 -4.02
C GLY A 58 16.60 15.30 -2.80
N ALA A 59 16.41 16.61 -2.66
CA ALA A 59 16.87 17.37 -1.50
C ALA A 59 16.21 16.92 -0.19
N VAL A 60 14.90 16.62 -0.21
CA VAL A 60 14.17 16.08 0.94
C VAL A 60 14.69 14.70 1.33
N VAL A 61 14.93 13.81 0.37
CA VAL A 61 15.51 12.48 0.62
C VAL A 61 16.91 12.60 1.22
N VAL A 62 17.77 13.47 0.65
CA VAL A 62 19.11 13.70 1.16
C VAL A 62 19.06 14.31 2.58
N LEU A 63 18.19 15.29 2.82
CA LEU A 63 18.03 15.90 4.13
C LEU A 63 17.60 14.87 5.19
N LEU A 64 16.63 14.03 4.86
CA LEU A 64 16.16 12.98 5.77
C LEU A 64 17.23 11.90 5.99
N ALA A 65 17.96 11.53 4.95
CA ALA A 65 19.10 10.61 5.08
C ALA A 65 20.19 11.21 5.97
N LEU A 66 20.49 12.51 5.84
CA LEU A 66 21.46 13.21 6.69
C LEU A 66 20.96 13.35 8.15
N LEU A 67 19.67 13.64 8.36
CA LEU A 67 19.08 13.69 9.70
C LEU A 67 19.09 12.32 10.37
N ALA A 68 18.74 11.26 9.63
CA ALA A 68 18.86 9.87 10.09
C ALA A 68 20.32 9.50 10.38
N ALA A 69 21.25 9.81 9.48
CA ALA A 69 22.67 9.55 9.67
C ALA A 69 23.23 10.31 10.90
N ARG A 70 22.83 11.59 11.10
CA ARG A 70 23.20 12.37 12.28
C ARG A 70 22.63 11.80 13.58
N HIS A 71 21.37 11.40 13.57
CA HIS A 71 20.74 10.76 14.73
C HIS A 71 21.44 9.47 15.11
N PHE A 72 21.81 8.67 14.11
CA PHE A 72 22.48 7.39 14.32
C PHE A 72 24.01 7.49 14.48
N ALA A 73 24.65 8.62 14.15
CA ALA A 73 26.05 8.87 14.48
C ALA A 73 26.25 9.13 15.98
N SER A 74 25.19 9.61 16.68
CA SER A 74 25.21 9.85 18.14
C SER A 74 24.66 8.67 18.96
N THR A 75 23.94 7.77 18.32
CA THR A 75 23.45 6.51 18.92
C THR A 75 24.00 5.33 18.12
N SER A 76 24.44 4.27 18.80
CA SER A 76 24.87 3.05 18.10
C SER A 76 23.78 2.58 17.16
N TRP A 77 24.13 2.38 15.88
CA TRP A 77 23.18 1.91 14.85
C TRP A 77 22.61 0.55 15.26
N PRO A 78 21.29 0.36 15.35
CA PRO A 78 20.70 -0.88 15.85
C PRO A 78 21.17 -2.11 15.08
N LEU A 79 21.46 -1.95 13.77
CA LEU A 79 21.95 -3.04 12.93
C LEU A 79 23.44 -3.33 13.10
N ALA A 80 24.23 -2.42 13.72
CA ALA A 80 25.67 -2.62 13.90
C ALA A 80 26.00 -3.66 14.99
N SER A 81 25.09 -3.87 15.94
CA SER A 81 25.23 -4.87 17.01
C SER A 81 24.60 -6.22 16.68
N GLY A 82 23.89 -6.32 15.55
CA GLY A 82 23.21 -7.54 15.14
C GLY A 82 24.15 -8.54 14.43
N ASP A 83 23.78 -9.82 14.46
CA ASP A 83 24.46 -10.85 13.66
C ASP A 83 24.34 -10.52 12.16
N PRO A 84 25.46 -10.30 11.45
CA PRO A 84 25.43 -9.92 10.04
C PRO A 84 24.77 -10.99 9.14
N GLY A 85 24.92 -12.29 9.49
CA GLY A 85 24.29 -13.37 8.74
C GLY A 85 22.78 -13.31 8.80
N LEU A 86 22.23 -13.08 9.99
CA LEU A 86 20.77 -12.93 10.18
C LEU A 86 20.24 -11.65 9.53
N LEU A 87 21.01 -10.56 9.53
CA LEU A 87 20.64 -9.32 8.84
C LEU A 87 20.56 -9.51 7.32
N VAL A 88 21.56 -10.19 6.75
CA VAL A 88 21.54 -10.55 5.32
C VAL A 88 20.36 -11.45 5.01
N ALA A 89 20.08 -12.46 5.84
CA ALA A 89 18.94 -13.34 5.69
C ALA A 89 17.61 -12.57 5.71
N ALA A 90 17.44 -11.64 6.65
CA ALA A 90 16.25 -10.78 6.71
C ALA A 90 16.11 -9.89 5.45
N GLY A 91 17.21 -9.32 4.97
CA GLY A 91 17.25 -8.53 3.73
C GLY A 91 16.87 -9.37 2.49
N LEU A 92 17.40 -10.58 2.37
CA LEU A 92 17.06 -11.52 1.29
C LEU A 92 15.58 -11.93 1.34
N LEU A 93 15.04 -12.19 2.52
CA LEU A 93 13.61 -12.46 2.70
C LEU A 93 12.76 -11.28 2.22
N LEU A 94 13.14 -10.04 2.52
CA LEU A 94 12.44 -8.86 2.03
C LEU A 94 12.52 -8.74 0.50
N LEU A 95 13.65 -9.06 -0.12
CA LEU A 95 13.78 -9.11 -1.59
C LEU A 95 12.84 -10.16 -2.20
N VAL A 96 12.80 -11.35 -1.62
CA VAL A 96 11.88 -12.42 -2.05
C VAL A 96 10.42 -11.98 -1.89
N ALA A 97 10.08 -11.33 -0.78
CA ALA A 97 8.73 -10.79 -0.56
C ALA A 97 8.34 -9.75 -1.63
N GLN A 98 9.26 -8.86 -2.01
CA GLN A 98 9.02 -7.89 -3.09
C GLN A 98 8.83 -8.57 -4.44
N ALA A 99 9.60 -9.61 -4.74
CA ALA A 99 9.44 -10.40 -5.96
C ALA A 99 8.07 -11.10 -5.98
N LEU A 100 7.68 -11.77 -4.90
CA LEU A 100 6.36 -12.41 -4.78
C LEU A 100 5.23 -11.41 -4.99
N LYS A 101 5.34 -10.21 -4.41
CA LYS A 101 4.36 -9.14 -4.60
C LYS A 101 4.29 -8.69 -6.06
N ALA A 102 5.42 -8.53 -6.74
CA ALA A 102 5.46 -8.17 -8.15
C ALA A 102 4.83 -9.25 -9.05
N TYR A 103 5.10 -10.52 -8.78
CA TYR A 103 4.46 -11.65 -9.48
C TYR A 103 2.96 -11.68 -9.22
N GLY A 104 2.51 -11.51 -7.98
CA GLY A 104 1.10 -11.44 -7.60
C GLY A 104 0.39 -10.29 -8.31
N TRP A 105 1.01 -9.10 -8.33
CA TRP A 105 0.50 -7.94 -9.05
C TRP A 105 0.39 -8.18 -10.55
N GLY A 106 1.40 -8.81 -11.16
CA GLY A 106 1.40 -9.18 -12.57
C GLY A 106 0.24 -10.11 -12.98
N ARG A 107 -0.29 -10.93 -12.05
CA ARG A 107 -1.46 -11.79 -12.33
C ARG A 107 -2.76 -11.02 -12.48
N LEU A 108 -2.83 -9.78 -11.98
CA LEU A 108 -4.05 -8.96 -12.03
C LEU A 108 -4.29 -8.29 -13.39
N PHE A 109 -3.32 -8.35 -14.29
CA PHE A 109 -3.46 -7.82 -15.65
C PHE A 109 -3.93 -8.89 -16.62
N VAL A 110 -4.74 -8.48 -17.59
CA VAL A 110 -5.00 -9.31 -18.78
C VAL A 110 -3.68 -9.49 -19.56
N PRO A 111 -3.50 -10.60 -20.26
CA PRO A 111 -2.21 -10.93 -20.92
C PRO A 111 -1.67 -9.81 -21.81
N GLU A 112 -2.55 -9.15 -22.58
CA GLU A 112 -2.21 -8.10 -23.55
C GLU A 112 -1.78 -6.78 -22.90
N GLU A 113 -2.23 -6.51 -21.67
CA GLU A 113 -1.93 -5.29 -20.92
C GLU A 113 -0.92 -5.55 -19.78
N ARG A 114 -0.32 -6.75 -19.70
CA ARG A 114 0.58 -7.15 -18.61
C ARG A 114 1.97 -6.52 -18.74
N PRO A 115 2.39 -5.67 -17.80
CA PRO A 115 3.77 -5.18 -17.75
C PRO A 115 4.75 -6.32 -17.45
N LYS A 116 6.01 -6.16 -17.84
CA LYS A 116 7.09 -7.06 -17.44
C LYS A 116 7.20 -7.11 -15.90
N VAL A 117 7.45 -8.30 -15.34
CA VAL A 117 7.56 -8.47 -13.87
C VAL A 117 8.63 -7.57 -13.27
N LEU A 118 9.74 -7.37 -13.99
CA LEU A 118 10.81 -6.47 -13.55
C LEU A 118 10.33 -5.00 -13.46
N ALA A 119 9.43 -4.55 -14.35
CA ALA A 119 8.83 -3.22 -14.26
C ALA A 119 7.95 -3.08 -13.00
N LEU A 120 7.18 -4.13 -12.68
CA LEU A 120 6.34 -4.16 -11.48
C LEU A 120 7.18 -4.22 -10.20
N ALA A 121 8.28 -5.00 -10.21
CA ALA A 121 9.24 -5.05 -9.11
C ALA A 121 9.93 -3.69 -8.91
N ALA A 122 10.38 -3.04 -9.99
CA ALA A 122 10.93 -1.69 -9.94
C ALA A 122 9.91 -0.66 -9.40
N GLY A 123 8.63 -0.79 -9.78
CA GLY A 123 7.54 0.03 -9.23
C GLY A 123 7.39 -0.14 -7.73
N ASN A 124 7.42 -1.38 -7.22
CA ASN A 124 7.40 -1.67 -5.79
C ASN A 124 8.65 -1.13 -5.07
N GLY A 125 9.84 -1.29 -5.67
CA GLY A 125 11.09 -0.74 -5.14
C GLY A 125 11.06 0.78 -5.03
N GLY A 126 10.63 1.47 -6.08
CA GLY A 126 10.45 2.93 -6.08
C GLY A 126 9.44 3.40 -5.03
N ALA A 127 8.34 2.65 -4.87
CA ALA A 127 7.34 2.93 -3.84
C ALA A 127 7.90 2.77 -2.41
N ALA A 128 8.75 1.77 -2.17
CA ALA A 128 9.39 1.57 -0.86
C ALA A 128 10.31 2.74 -0.48
N LEU A 129 11.03 3.33 -1.45
CA LEU A 129 11.87 4.51 -1.24
C LEU A 129 11.04 5.75 -0.91
N VAL A 130 9.99 5.99 -1.68
CA VAL A 130 9.18 7.21 -1.57
C VAL A 130 8.20 7.15 -0.41
N GLY A 131 7.63 5.98 -0.13
CA GLY A 131 6.63 5.80 0.92
C GLY A 131 7.14 6.05 2.34
N LEU A 132 8.46 6.03 2.57
CA LEU A 132 9.04 6.40 3.85
C LEU A 132 9.03 7.92 4.07
N VAL A 133 9.17 8.70 2.99
CA VAL A 133 9.44 10.14 3.02
C VAL A 133 8.19 10.96 2.74
N LEU A 134 7.37 10.51 1.80
CA LEU A 134 6.21 11.28 1.34
C LEU A 134 4.93 10.81 2.02
N PRO A 135 4.10 11.76 2.49
CA PRO A 135 2.83 11.45 3.14
C PRO A 135 1.78 10.95 2.13
N GLY A 136 0.83 10.17 2.62
CA GLY A 136 -0.31 9.73 1.85
C GLY A 136 0.00 8.56 0.90
N ARG A 137 -0.71 8.50 -0.23
CA ARG A 137 -0.59 7.43 -1.24
C ARG A 137 0.36 7.79 -2.39
N PHE A 138 1.41 8.57 -2.11
CA PHE A 138 2.44 8.86 -3.12
C PHE A 138 3.21 7.63 -3.56
N ASP A 139 3.27 6.59 -2.73
CA ASP A 139 3.82 5.29 -3.09
C ASP A 139 3.07 4.65 -4.28
N ASP A 140 1.74 4.72 -4.32
CA ASP A 140 0.95 4.23 -5.45
C ASP A 140 1.17 5.07 -6.71
N ALA A 141 1.28 6.39 -6.57
CA ALA A 141 1.63 7.27 -7.69
C ALA A 141 3.02 6.95 -8.24
N MET A 142 3.99 6.65 -7.36
CA MET A 142 5.34 6.23 -7.74
C MET A 142 5.32 4.87 -8.47
N ARG A 143 4.55 3.89 -7.98
CA ARG A 143 4.35 2.61 -8.68
C ARG A 143 3.87 2.84 -10.10
N VAL A 144 2.82 3.64 -10.28
CA VAL A 144 2.29 3.97 -11.61
C VAL A 144 3.34 4.67 -12.47
N ALA A 145 4.04 5.66 -11.91
CA ALA A 145 5.04 6.45 -12.65
C ALA A 145 6.21 5.60 -13.14
N VAL A 146 6.76 4.73 -12.27
CA VAL A 146 7.89 3.85 -12.61
C VAL A 146 7.46 2.81 -13.64
N VAL A 147 6.35 2.10 -13.41
CA VAL A 147 5.88 1.06 -14.35
C VAL A 147 5.52 1.67 -15.70
N ARG A 148 4.88 2.84 -15.73
CA ARG A 148 4.49 3.52 -16.97
C ARG A 148 5.70 3.98 -17.80
N ARG A 149 6.79 4.38 -17.14
CA ARG A 149 8.03 4.81 -17.79
C ARG A 149 8.93 3.64 -18.19
N TYR A 150 8.60 2.41 -17.75
CA TYR A 150 9.38 1.24 -18.13
C TYR A 150 9.15 0.92 -19.61
N PRO A 151 10.21 0.66 -20.42
CA PRO A 151 10.07 0.39 -21.84
C PRO A 151 9.18 -0.80 -22.14
N GLY A 152 8.32 -0.65 -23.15
CA GLY A 152 7.42 -1.70 -23.58
C GLY A 152 6.28 -1.98 -22.59
N CYS A 153 5.92 -1.00 -21.73
CA CYS A 153 4.75 -1.12 -20.86
C CYS A 153 3.46 -0.97 -21.68
N PRO A 154 2.65 -2.04 -21.83
CA PRO A 154 1.42 -1.98 -22.62
C PRO A 154 0.26 -1.36 -21.83
N ALA A 155 0.36 -1.33 -20.48
CA ALA A 155 -0.70 -0.86 -19.62
C ALA A 155 -0.86 0.66 -19.62
N GLY A 156 -2.08 1.15 -19.81
CA GLY A 156 -2.41 2.57 -19.62
C GLY A 156 -2.54 2.92 -18.12
N VAL A 157 -2.47 4.22 -17.79
CA VAL A 157 -2.58 4.72 -16.41
C VAL A 157 -3.83 4.21 -15.71
N ARG A 158 -4.99 4.19 -16.38
CA ARG A 158 -6.26 3.71 -15.81
C ARG A 158 -6.20 2.22 -15.42
N VAL A 159 -5.54 1.41 -16.24
CA VAL A 159 -5.34 -0.03 -15.99
C VAL A 159 -4.42 -0.24 -14.81
N LEU A 160 -3.32 0.53 -14.72
CA LEU A 160 -2.40 0.50 -13.59
C LEU A 160 -3.12 0.90 -12.28
N CYS A 161 -3.91 1.98 -12.29
CA CYS A 161 -4.69 2.37 -11.11
C CYS A 161 -5.69 1.29 -10.70
N LEU A 162 -6.43 0.70 -11.66
CA LEU A 162 -7.35 -0.40 -11.37
C LEU A 162 -6.60 -1.60 -10.76
N SER A 163 -5.46 -1.97 -11.33
CA SER A 163 -4.66 -3.08 -10.81
C SER A 163 -4.14 -2.85 -9.39
N LEU A 164 -3.82 -1.59 -9.03
CA LEU A 164 -3.44 -1.23 -7.65
C LEU A 164 -4.62 -1.33 -6.68
N VAL A 165 -5.82 -0.91 -7.08
CA VAL A 165 -7.03 -1.11 -6.27
C VAL A 165 -7.28 -2.61 -6.03
N MET A 166 -7.18 -3.43 -7.08
CA MET A 166 -7.34 -4.88 -6.97
C MET A 166 -6.23 -5.51 -6.11
N LEU A 167 -4.98 -5.03 -6.24
CA LEU A 167 -3.87 -5.46 -5.40
C LEU A 167 -4.13 -5.12 -3.92
N GLY A 168 -4.64 -3.93 -3.62
CA GLY A 168 -5.02 -3.53 -2.27
C GLY A 168 -6.12 -4.40 -1.66
N LEU A 169 -7.12 -4.79 -2.46
CA LEU A 169 -8.14 -5.75 -2.01
C LEU A 169 -7.53 -7.13 -1.72
N ILE A 170 -6.64 -7.62 -2.57
CA ILE A 170 -5.95 -8.91 -2.36
C ILE A 170 -4.99 -8.84 -1.17
N ASP A 171 -4.29 -7.73 -0.97
CA ASP A 171 -3.47 -7.49 0.23
C ASP A 171 -4.35 -7.59 1.51
N ALA A 172 -5.54 -6.97 1.52
CA ALA A 172 -6.45 -7.04 2.64
C ALA A 172 -6.93 -8.48 2.93
N VAL A 173 -7.27 -9.23 1.87
CA VAL A 173 -7.66 -10.66 2.01
C VAL A 173 -6.50 -11.51 2.52
N ALA A 174 -5.27 -11.25 2.05
CA ALA A 174 -4.09 -11.98 2.47
C ALA A 174 -3.71 -11.71 3.94
N LEU A 175 -3.94 -10.49 4.39
CA LEU A 175 -3.68 -10.08 5.78
C LEU A 175 -4.74 -10.59 6.77
N ALA A 176 -5.97 -10.84 6.34
CA ALA A 176 -7.07 -11.20 7.23
C ALA A 176 -6.77 -12.40 8.15
N PRO A 177 -6.30 -13.55 7.64
CA PRO A 177 -5.97 -14.69 8.50
C PRO A 177 -4.80 -14.39 9.45
N LEU A 178 -3.80 -13.63 9.02
CA LEU A 178 -2.65 -13.26 9.85
C LEU A 178 -3.06 -12.29 10.97
N ALA A 179 -3.90 -11.31 10.64
CA ALA A 179 -4.44 -10.37 11.62
C ALA A 179 -5.36 -11.08 12.63
N PHE A 180 -6.15 -12.05 12.17
CA PHE A 180 -6.98 -12.86 13.07
C PHE A 180 -6.13 -13.66 14.07
N VAL A 181 -5.09 -14.35 13.59
CA VAL A 181 -4.15 -15.07 14.46
C VAL A 181 -3.45 -14.12 15.44
N ALA A 182 -2.98 -12.96 14.95
CA ALA A 182 -2.34 -11.96 15.80
C ALA A 182 -3.30 -11.38 16.86
N ALA A 183 -4.60 -11.24 16.55
CA ALA A 183 -5.62 -10.76 17.50
C ALA A 183 -5.89 -11.73 18.65
N LEU A 184 -5.62 -13.01 18.46
CA LEU A 184 -5.78 -14.04 19.50
C LEU A 184 -4.64 -14.03 20.53
N PHE A 185 -3.59 -13.25 20.31
CA PHE A 185 -2.44 -13.20 21.22
C PHE A 185 -2.83 -12.57 22.57
N PRO A 186 -2.62 -13.30 23.70
CA PRO A 186 -3.08 -12.84 25.01
C PRO A 186 -2.41 -11.53 25.49
N GLY A 187 -1.15 -11.30 25.09
CA GLY A 187 -0.37 -10.11 25.45
C GLY A 187 -0.76 -8.82 24.69
N ALA A 188 -1.57 -8.92 23.63
CA ALA A 188 -2.02 -7.73 22.91
C ALA A 188 -3.12 -6.99 23.71
N GLY A 189 -2.92 -5.71 23.97
CA GLY A 189 -3.92 -4.85 24.60
C GLY A 189 -5.24 -4.79 23.79
N LEU A 190 -6.35 -4.47 24.46
CA LEU A 190 -7.69 -4.47 23.86
C LEU A 190 -7.76 -3.62 22.57
N GLY A 191 -7.13 -2.43 22.56
CA GLY A 191 -7.11 -1.55 21.40
C GLY A 191 -6.41 -2.17 20.17
N VAL A 192 -5.30 -2.88 20.39
CA VAL A 192 -4.56 -3.59 19.34
C VAL A 192 -5.40 -4.75 18.79
N ARG A 193 -6.04 -5.53 19.67
CA ARG A 193 -6.95 -6.62 19.27
C ARG A 193 -8.11 -6.09 18.43
N ALA A 194 -8.73 -4.99 18.85
CA ALA A 194 -9.82 -4.37 18.11
C ALA A 194 -9.37 -3.90 16.71
N ALA A 195 -8.19 -3.27 16.62
CA ALA A 195 -7.61 -2.87 15.33
C ALA A 195 -7.33 -4.07 14.41
N LEU A 196 -6.77 -5.16 14.96
CA LEU A 196 -6.51 -6.40 14.22
C LEU A 196 -7.80 -7.08 13.76
N ALA A 197 -8.84 -7.09 14.61
CA ALA A 197 -10.16 -7.61 14.25
C ALA A 197 -10.77 -6.79 13.08
N LEU A 198 -10.63 -5.46 13.09
CA LEU A 198 -11.07 -4.62 11.98
C LEU A 198 -10.33 -4.93 10.67
N VAL A 199 -9.02 -5.20 10.73
CA VAL A 199 -8.25 -5.65 9.56
C VAL A 199 -8.77 -6.98 9.04
N ALA A 200 -9.02 -7.95 9.92
CA ALA A 200 -9.57 -9.25 9.55
C ALA A 200 -10.96 -9.11 8.90
N LEU A 201 -11.86 -8.31 9.48
CA LEU A 201 -13.18 -8.02 8.92
C LEU A 201 -13.08 -7.28 7.57
N GLY A 202 -12.18 -6.31 7.46
CA GLY A 202 -11.89 -5.59 6.20
C GLY A 202 -11.43 -6.55 5.10
N GLY A 203 -10.60 -7.52 5.44
CA GLY A 203 -10.17 -8.56 4.50
C GLY A 203 -11.31 -9.49 4.08
N VAL A 204 -12.21 -9.87 4.98
CA VAL A 204 -13.43 -10.63 4.63
C VAL A 204 -14.32 -9.81 3.69
N ALA A 205 -14.52 -8.52 3.97
CA ALA A 205 -15.28 -7.63 3.10
C ALA A 205 -14.62 -7.52 1.70
N ALA A 206 -13.29 -7.38 1.65
CA ALA A 206 -12.54 -7.36 0.40
C ALA A 206 -12.71 -8.67 -0.40
N ALA A 207 -12.72 -9.84 0.27
CA ALA A 207 -12.96 -11.13 -0.38
C ALA A 207 -14.36 -11.19 -1.00
N VAL A 208 -15.38 -10.71 -0.27
CA VAL A 208 -16.76 -10.61 -0.80
C VAL A 208 -16.79 -9.72 -2.05
N VAL A 209 -16.12 -8.56 -2.01
CA VAL A 209 -16.04 -7.65 -3.17
C VAL A 209 -15.38 -8.34 -4.36
N ILE A 210 -14.24 -9.01 -4.17
CA ILE A 210 -13.52 -9.73 -5.25
C ILE A 210 -14.41 -10.80 -5.88
N VAL A 211 -15.14 -11.57 -5.08
CA VAL A 211 -16.02 -12.63 -5.57
C VAL A 211 -17.28 -12.09 -6.25
N ALA A 212 -17.82 -10.98 -5.74
CA ALA A 212 -19.04 -10.36 -6.28
C ALA A 212 -18.78 -9.52 -7.54
N LEU A 213 -17.58 -8.90 -7.66
CA LEU A 213 -17.25 -7.93 -8.70
C LEU A 213 -17.51 -8.45 -10.13
N PRO A 214 -17.10 -9.67 -10.54
CA PRO A 214 -17.36 -10.18 -11.88
C PRO A 214 -18.87 -10.29 -12.18
N ARG A 215 -19.67 -10.71 -11.18
CA ARG A 215 -21.13 -10.82 -11.34
C ARG A 215 -21.78 -9.43 -11.43
N LEU A 216 -21.34 -8.48 -10.61
CA LEU A 216 -21.86 -7.10 -10.62
C LEU A 216 -21.58 -6.41 -11.96
N VAL A 217 -20.34 -6.55 -12.48
CA VAL A 217 -19.91 -5.91 -13.73
C VAL A 217 -20.55 -6.58 -14.95
N ALA A 218 -20.83 -7.90 -14.90
CA ALA A 218 -21.53 -8.62 -15.97
C ALA A 218 -23.05 -8.33 -15.98
N SER A 219 -23.59 -7.65 -14.98
CA SER A 219 -25.03 -7.35 -14.92
C SER A 219 -25.45 -6.42 -16.06
N ARG A 220 -26.68 -6.64 -16.59
CA ARG A 220 -27.24 -5.77 -17.65
C ARG A 220 -27.27 -4.29 -17.28
N ARG A 221 -27.43 -3.95 -15.99
CA ARG A 221 -27.39 -2.58 -15.49
C ARG A 221 -25.99 -1.98 -15.58
N ALA A 222 -24.97 -2.69 -15.16
CA ALA A 222 -23.58 -2.23 -15.22
C ALA A 222 -23.09 -2.03 -16.66
N LEU A 223 -23.46 -2.92 -17.58
CA LEU A 223 -23.11 -2.84 -19.00
C LEU A 223 -23.73 -1.64 -19.74
N ARG A 224 -24.78 -1.01 -19.20
CA ARG A 224 -25.33 0.25 -19.74
C ARG A 224 -24.35 1.42 -19.54
N PHE A 225 -23.50 1.37 -18.53
CA PHE A 225 -22.52 2.42 -18.26
C PHE A 225 -21.20 2.16 -18.98
N ARG A 226 -20.56 3.23 -19.46
CA ARG A 226 -19.25 3.18 -20.14
C ARG A 226 -18.18 2.53 -19.26
N LEU A 227 -18.22 2.79 -17.95
CA LEU A 227 -17.30 2.19 -16.97
C LEU A 227 -17.50 0.66 -16.84
N GLY A 228 -18.73 0.18 -16.77
CA GLY A 228 -19.04 -1.24 -16.68
C GLY A 228 -18.55 -2.02 -17.92
N ARG A 229 -18.79 -1.49 -19.12
CA ARG A 229 -18.27 -2.06 -20.37
C ARG A 229 -16.75 -2.10 -20.42
N TRP A 230 -16.08 -1.09 -19.87
CA TRP A 230 -14.60 -1.05 -19.80
C TRP A 230 -14.04 -2.02 -18.77
N LEU A 231 -14.73 -2.20 -17.63
CA LEU A 231 -14.32 -3.13 -16.56
C LEU A 231 -14.57 -4.60 -16.90
N SER A 232 -15.64 -4.90 -17.64
CA SER A 232 -16.08 -6.28 -17.89
C SER A 232 -14.98 -7.22 -18.40
N PRO A 233 -14.16 -6.87 -19.41
CA PRO A 233 -13.08 -7.74 -19.88
C PRO A 233 -11.87 -7.78 -18.93
N ARG A 234 -11.82 -6.87 -17.93
CA ARG A 234 -10.71 -6.74 -16.98
C ARG A 234 -11.01 -7.32 -15.62
N THR A 235 -12.18 -7.92 -15.44
CA THR A 235 -12.50 -8.65 -14.21
C THR A 235 -11.69 -9.93 -14.13
N THR A 236 -11.03 -10.10 -13.00
CA THR A 236 -10.14 -11.24 -12.74
C THR A 236 -10.95 -12.51 -12.53
N SER A 237 -10.61 -13.59 -13.22
CA SER A 237 -11.22 -14.89 -12.98
C SER A 237 -10.89 -15.40 -11.56
N ARG A 238 -11.74 -16.25 -10.98
CA ARG A 238 -11.50 -16.81 -9.63
C ARG A 238 -10.15 -17.50 -9.52
N ARG A 239 -9.72 -18.23 -10.55
CA ARG A 239 -8.43 -18.92 -10.58
C ARG A 239 -7.26 -17.94 -10.52
N ILE A 240 -7.34 -16.86 -11.28
CA ILE A 240 -6.31 -15.81 -11.30
C ILE A 240 -6.30 -15.07 -9.97
N ALA A 241 -7.47 -14.74 -9.41
CA ALA A 241 -7.58 -14.09 -8.09
C ALA A 241 -6.97 -14.97 -6.99
N LEU A 242 -7.20 -16.29 -6.99
CA LEU A 242 -6.60 -17.24 -6.06
C LEU A 242 -5.08 -17.32 -6.22
N GLN A 243 -4.56 -17.32 -7.46
CA GLN A 243 -3.11 -17.31 -7.71
C GLN A 243 -2.47 -16.01 -7.19
N ALA A 244 -3.08 -14.86 -7.46
CA ALA A 244 -2.61 -13.58 -6.95
C ALA A 244 -2.66 -13.55 -5.41
N TRP A 245 -3.76 -14.02 -4.82
CA TRP A 245 -3.90 -14.14 -3.36
C TRP A 245 -2.83 -15.05 -2.75
N ALA A 246 -2.56 -16.21 -3.31
CA ALA A 246 -1.54 -17.13 -2.81
C ALA A 246 -0.13 -16.49 -2.83
N LEU A 247 0.23 -15.79 -3.93
CA LEU A 247 1.51 -15.10 -4.04
C LEU A 247 1.63 -13.92 -3.05
N VAL A 248 0.55 -13.16 -2.87
CA VAL A 248 0.53 -12.04 -1.92
C VAL A 248 0.52 -12.55 -0.47
N SER A 249 -0.19 -13.64 -0.17
CA SER A 249 -0.14 -14.30 1.15
C SER A 249 1.26 -14.82 1.45
N ALA A 250 1.92 -15.46 0.48
CA ALA A 250 3.32 -15.88 0.61
C ALA A 250 4.24 -14.67 0.84
N CYS A 251 4.02 -13.54 0.15
CA CYS A 251 4.75 -12.29 0.40
C CYS A 251 4.60 -11.84 1.87
N TRP A 252 3.40 -11.85 2.44
CA TRP A 252 3.18 -11.45 3.83
C TRP A 252 3.80 -12.41 4.83
N LEU A 253 3.75 -13.74 4.58
CA LEU A 253 4.44 -14.74 5.40
C LEU A 253 5.95 -14.58 5.37
N VAL A 254 6.53 -14.34 4.20
CA VAL A 254 7.98 -14.11 4.06
C VAL A 254 8.39 -12.80 4.76
N ARG A 255 7.55 -11.75 4.71
CA ARG A 255 7.77 -10.53 5.50
C ARG A 255 7.71 -10.80 7.02
N ALA A 256 6.74 -11.61 7.45
CA ALA A 256 6.65 -12.01 8.85
C ALA A 256 7.90 -12.77 9.29
N LEU A 257 8.42 -13.66 8.43
CA LEU A 257 9.68 -14.38 8.69
C LEU A 257 10.88 -13.42 8.75
N ALA A 258 10.94 -12.40 7.88
CA ALA A 258 11.99 -11.38 7.93
C ALA A 258 11.96 -10.60 9.25
N VAL A 259 10.78 -10.18 9.72
CA VAL A 259 10.62 -9.50 11.01
C VAL A 259 10.95 -10.45 12.17
N PHE A 260 10.54 -11.72 12.10
CA PHE A 260 10.89 -12.75 13.08
C PHE A 260 12.41 -12.89 13.24
N VAL A 261 13.14 -12.96 12.13
CA VAL A 261 14.62 -13.01 12.15
C VAL A 261 15.19 -11.72 12.76
N LEU A 262 14.64 -10.54 12.41
CA LEU A 262 15.10 -9.27 12.98
C LEU A 262 14.84 -9.15 14.48
N LEU A 263 13.74 -9.66 14.99
CA LEU A 263 13.45 -9.71 16.43
C LEU A 263 14.52 -10.51 17.17
N GLY A 264 14.91 -11.68 16.62
CA GLY A 264 15.98 -12.49 17.16
C GLY A 264 17.34 -11.78 17.13
N THR A 265 17.68 -11.16 16.00
CA THR A 265 18.94 -10.42 15.78
C THR A 265 19.09 -9.26 16.77
N LEU A 266 18.00 -8.59 17.13
CA LEU A 266 17.99 -7.43 18.04
C LEU A 266 17.79 -7.82 19.52
N GLY A 267 17.91 -9.11 19.86
CA GLY A 267 17.91 -9.58 21.25
C GLY A 267 16.53 -9.59 21.92
N ILE A 268 15.44 -9.45 21.17
CA ILE A 268 14.07 -9.54 21.72
C ILE A 268 13.64 -11.01 21.83
N GLY A 269 14.23 -11.86 20.99
CA GLY A 269 13.92 -13.28 20.89
C GLY A 269 13.11 -13.61 19.62
N PHE A 270 13.22 -14.86 19.19
CA PHE A 270 12.53 -15.36 18.01
C PHE A 270 11.04 -15.61 18.31
N SER A 271 10.19 -14.60 18.05
CA SER A 271 8.75 -14.68 18.27
C SER A 271 7.98 -14.35 16.99
N PHE A 272 7.39 -15.38 16.39
CA PHE A 272 6.57 -15.21 15.19
C PHE A 272 5.28 -14.42 15.47
N THR A 273 4.76 -14.54 16.68
CA THR A 273 3.58 -13.80 17.11
C THR A 273 3.83 -12.29 17.20
N LEU A 274 4.99 -11.88 17.76
CA LEU A 274 5.39 -10.47 17.79
C LEU A 274 5.65 -9.94 16.37
N ALA A 275 6.22 -10.77 15.48
CA ALA A 275 6.41 -10.40 14.08
C ALA A 275 5.07 -10.16 13.36
N LEU A 276 4.08 -11.04 13.55
CA LEU A 276 2.74 -10.87 13.01
C LEU A 276 2.05 -9.63 13.60
N LEU A 277 2.17 -9.42 14.90
CA LEU A 277 1.60 -8.27 15.59
C LEU A 277 2.16 -6.96 14.99
N PHE A 278 3.48 -6.85 14.86
CA PHE A 278 4.14 -5.71 14.25
C PHE A 278 3.63 -5.43 12.83
N LEU A 279 3.62 -6.45 11.97
CA LEU A 279 3.21 -6.30 10.57
C LEU A 279 1.72 -5.97 10.43
N CYS A 280 0.85 -6.68 11.15
CA CYS A 280 -0.59 -6.48 11.02
C CYS A 280 -1.04 -5.15 11.62
N ALA A 281 -0.43 -4.71 12.75
CA ALA A 281 -0.68 -3.40 13.32
C ALA A 281 -0.22 -2.27 12.37
N GLY A 282 0.95 -2.42 11.75
CA GLY A 282 1.43 -1.49 10.72
C GLY A 282 0.51 -1.45 9.50
N ALA A 283 0.05 -2.60 9.02
CA ALA A 283 -0.89 -2.70 7.91
C ALA A 283 -2.26 -2.08 8.24
N ALA A 284 -2.73 -2.23 9.49
CA ALA A 284 -3.95 -1.56 9.98
C ALA A 284 -3.85 -0.04 9.87
N ALA A 285 -2.71 0.52 10.26
CA ALA A 285 -2.44 1.95 10.15
C ALA A 285 -2.45 2.45 8.69
N ALA A 286 -1.93 1.63 7.77
CA ALA A 286 -1.94 1.96 6.33
C ALA A 286 -3.33 1.97 5.72
N ALA A 287 -4.27 1.19 6.26
CA ALA A 287 -5.65 1.14 5.80
C ALA A 287 -6.45 2.40 6.18
N LEU A 288 -6.00 3.15 7.20
CA LEU A 288 -6.66 4.38 7.62
C LEU A 288 -6.40 5.51 6.60
N PRO A 289 -7.46 6.21 6.14
CA PRO A 289 -7.31 7.30 5.14
C PRO A 289 -6.62 8.54 5.70
N VAL A 290 -6.32 8.57 7.00
CA VAL A 290 -5.77 9.72 7.75
C VAL A 290 -4.25 9.64 7.86
N GLY A 291 -3.60 8.61 7.32
CA GLY A 291 -2.15 8.40 7.42
C GLY A 291 -1.35 9.53 6.77
N LEU A 292 -0.78 10.41 7.61
CA LEU A 292 0.05 11.53 7.18
C LEU A 292 1.41 11.09 6.62
N ALA A 293 1.85 9.86 6.92
CA ALA A 293 3.16 9.36 6.48
C ALA A 293 3.11 7.85 6.23
N GLY A 294 2.94 7.43 4.99
CA GLY A 294 2.87 6.04 4.50
C GLY A 294 3.63 4.97 5.33
N ALA A 295 4.84 4.60 4.92
CA ALA A 295 5.62 3.55 5.57
C ALA A 295 6.09 3.93 6.99
N ALA A 296 6.36 5.21 7.27
CA ALA A 296 6.75 5.67 8.60
C ALA A 296 5.63 5.45 9.64
N THR A 297 4.38 5.69 9.27
CA THR A 297 3.22 5.43 10.14
C THR A 297 3.06 3.92 10.38
N GLN A 298 3.23 3.09 9.35
CA GLN A 298 3.15 1.63 9.48
C GLN A 298 4.18 1.11 10.48
N VAL A 299 5.42 1.54 10.33
CA VAL A 299 6.54 1.13 11.18
C VAL A 299 6.36 1.65 12.61
N GLY A 300 5.91 2.90 12.76
CA GLY A 300 5.63 3.50 14.07
C GLY A 300 4.53 2.79 14.84
N VAL A 301 3.40 2.47 14.18
CA VAL A 301 2.28 1.73 14.80
C VAL A 301 2.69 0.28 15.09
N GLY A 302 3.47 -0.36 14.21
CA GLY A 302 4.05 -1.68 14.49
C GLY A 302 4.93 -1.66 15.73
N GLY A 303 5.81 -0.66 15.87
CA GLY A 303 6.63 -0.46 17.07
C GLY A 303 5.80 -0.20 18.33
N ALA A 304 4.76 0.64 18.24
CA ALA A 304 3.84 0.87 19.36
C ALA A 304 3.11 -0.41 19.80
N ALA A 305 2.75 -1.29 18.84
CA ALA A 305 2.15 -2.58 19.15
C ALA A 305 3.12 -3.50 19.90
N LEU A 306 4.40 -3.48 19.57
CA LEU A 306 5.45 -4.21 20.31
C LEU A 306 5.56 -3.69 21.76
N ILE A 307 5.59 -2.36 21.95
CA ILE A 307 5.63 -1.74 23.28
C ILE A 307 4.41 -2.15 24.11
N ALA A 308 3.23 -2.09 23.50
CA ALA A 308 1.98 -2.51 24.14
C ALA A 308 1.96 -4.01 24.52
N SER A 309 2.85 -4.82 23.90
CA SER A 309 3.02 -6.25 24.19
C SER A 309 4.15 -6.55 25.17
N GLY A 310 4.73 -5.50 25.81
CA GLY A 310 5.76 -5.65 26.83
C GLY A 310 7.20 -5.58 26.31
N VAL A 311 7.43 -5.31 25.03
CA VAL A 311 8.77 -5.08 24.49
C VAL A 311 9.26 -3.69 24.92
N GLY A 312 10.51 -3.59 25.35
CA GLY A 312 11.12 -2.31 25.74
C GLY A 312 11.07 -1.28 24.62
N ALA A 313 10.80 -0.01 24.95
CA ALA A 313 10.60 1.03 23.94
C ALA A 313 11.81 1.23 23.01
N SER A 314 13.04 1.17 23.54
CA SER A 314 14.28 1.25 22.75
C SER A 314 14.42 0.09 21.78
N GLN A 315 14.10 -1.12 22.20
CA GLN A 315 14.13 -2.31 21.36
C GLN A 315 13.06 -2.26 20.26
N ALA A 316 11.83 -1.88 20.61
CA ALA A 316 10.74 -1.73 19.65
C ALA A 316 11.06 -0.67 18.58
N LEU A 317 11.68 0.46 18.99
CA LEU A 317 12.16 1.48 18.07
C LEU A 317 13.27 0.95 17.17
N SER A 318 14.21 0.18 17.72
CA SER A 318 15.29 -0.46 16.95
C SER A 318 14.75 -1.40 15.88
N VAL A 319 13.72 -2.23 16.20
CA VAL A 319 13.05 -3.09 15.21
C VAL A 319 12.38 -2.24 14.14
N ALA A 320 11.63 -1.22 14.55
CA ALA A 320 10.91 -0.35 13.65
C ALA A 320 11.84 0.30 12.61
N VAL A 321 12.96 0.89 13.08
CA VAL A 321 13.97 1.52 12.23
C VAL A 321 14.67 0.49 11.34
N SER A 322 14.99 -0.68 11.88
CA SER A 322 15.65 -1.75 11.11
C SER A 322 14.78 -2.28 9.98
N VAL A 323 13.47 -2.50 10.23
CA VAL A 323 12.50 -2.90 9.20
C VAL A 323 12.38 -1.83 8.12
N ALA A 324 12.31 -0.55 8.51
CA ALA A 324 12.26 0.55 7.55
C ALA A 324 13.53 0.62 6.70
N ALA A 325 14.70 0.56 7.33
CA ALA A 325 16.00 0.61 6.65
C ALA A 325 16.18 -0.54 5.65
N LEU A 326 15.93 -1.79 6.09
CA LEU A 326 16.01 -2.96 5.20
C LEU A 326 14.94 -2.93 4.11
N GLY A 327 13.75 -2.38 4.38
CA GLY A 327 12.71 -2.15 3.39
C GLY A 327 13.16 -1.19 2.29
N VAL A 328 13.81 -0.09 2.66
CA VAL A 328 14.39 0.89 1.74
C VAL A 328 15.56 0.28 0.96
N LEU A 329 16.48 -0.41 1.63
CA LEU A 329 17.63 -1.06 0.99
C LEU A 329 17.20 -2.12 -0.02
N SER A 330 16.24 -2.98 0.34
CA SER A 330 15.70 -4.00 -0.56
C SER A 330 14.95 -3.38 -1.75
N GLY A 331 14.16 -2.33 -1.51
CA GLY A 331 13.48 -1.60 -2.57
C GLY A 331 14.44 -0.88 -3.51
N GLY A 332 15.46 -0.23 -2.96
CA GLY A 332 16.54 0.41 -3.71
C GLY A 332 17.36 -0.56 -4.55
N ALA A 333 17.71 -1.72 -3.98
CA ALA A 333 18.43 -2.77 -4.70
C ALA A 333 17.64 -3.29 -5.91
N ILE A 334 16.32 -3.51 -5.77
CA ILE A 334 15.47 -3.93 -6.88
C ILE A 334 15.39 -2.86 -7.97
N LEU A 335 15.20 -1.60 -7.56
CA LEU A 335 15.12 -0.49 -8.51
C LEU A 335 16.45 -0.32 -9.28
N LEU A 336 17.57 -0.36 -8.56
CA LEU A 336 18.90 -0.29 -9.15
C LEU A 336 19.15 -1.46 -10.12
N PHE A 337 18.85 -2.67 -9.70
CA PHE A 337 18.95 -3.86 -10.56
C PHE A 337 18.12 -3.68 -11.85
N ALA A 338 16.88 -3.21 -11.74
CA ALA A 338 16.02 -2.99 -12.88
C ALA A 338 16.58 -1.92 -13.85
N VAL A 339 17.21 -0.87 -13.33
CA VAL A 339 17.85 0.17 -14.11
C VAL A 339 19.11 -0.37 -14.82
N VAL A 340 19.99 -1.05 -14.10
CA VAL A 340 21.24 -1.63 -14.65
C VAL A 340 20.92 -2.68 -15.72
N TRP A 341 19.96 -3.58 -15.46
CA TRP A 341 19.51 -4.57 -16.43
C TRP A 341 19.00 -3.93 -17.72
N ARG A 342 18.24 -2.84 -17.58
CA ARG A 342 17.74 -2.09 -18.72
C ARG A 342 18.85 -1.45 -19.55
N THR A 343 19.83 -0.80 -18.89
CA THR A 343 20.95 -0.15 -19.61
C THR A 343 21.84 -1.18 -20.30
N GLY A 344 22.06 -2.33 -19.67
CA GLY A 344 22.78 -3.45 -20.27
C GLY A 344 22.13 -3.93 -21.58
N LEU A 345 20.82 -4.16 -21.58
CA LEU A 345 20.10 -4.58 -22.79
C LEU A 345 20.15 -3.53 -23.92
N SER A 346 20.06 -2.24 -23.58
CA SER A 346 20.11 -1.18 -24.58
C SER A 346 21.50 -1.03 -25.23
N LEU A 347 22.56 -1.47 -24.57
CA LEU A 347 23.92 -1.50 -25.13
C LEU A 347 24.12 -2.70 -26.06
N THR A 348 23.56 -3.87 -25.71
CA THR A 348 23.65 -5.07 -26.56
C THR A 348 22.81 -4.98 -27.84
N GLU A 349 21.72 -4.20 -27.85
CA GLU A 349 20.92 -3.97 -29.06
C GLU A 349 21.58 -2.96 -30.04
N ARG A 350 22.60 -2.22 -29.62
CA ARG A 350 23.32 -1.23 -30.42
C ARG A 350 24.68 -1.74 -30.92
N ALA A 351 25.19 -2.84 -30.37
CA ALA A 351 26.39 -3.53 -30.81
C ALA A 351 26.08 -4.62 -31.83
#